data_6333f2b3ab238e374f1b0c8c80863bad
#
_entry.id   6333f2b3ab238e374f1b0c8c80863bad
#
_cell.length_a   1.000
_cell.length_b   1.000
_cell.length_c   1.000
_cell.angle_alpha   90.00
_cell.angle_beta   90.00
_cell.angle_gamma   90.00
#
_symmetry.space_group_name_H-M   'P 1'
#
loop_
_entity.id
_entity.type
_entity.pdbx_description
1 polymer ?
#
loop_
_entity_poly.entity_id
_entity_poly.type
_entity_poly.pdbx_seq_one_letter_code
_entity_poly.pdbx_strand_id
1 'polypeptide(L)'
;MTTEALSPPRSAGQGLLARAFAGRSGPLAAVCLGLLVLWYLGAVWLNAPVLIDGYERRGEAWSLTRVAGDAMAMERPILPAPHQVVVELDRSILGYAVTSKRSLVYHAWVTLSSTLLGFVMGTVLGVLLAVGIVHVKTLDRSLLPWVIASQTIPILAIAPMVIVVLGNIGFTGLVPKALISMYLCFFPVAIGMVKGLRSPDLLQRDLLRTYSASTSQVFWKLRWPSSMPFLFASLKVAVAISLVGAIVGELPTGAQAGIGARLLVGSYYGQTVQIWAALFTAAAMAGLLVAAMGWLERMAARRMGAQP
;
A
#
# COMPACT_ATOMS: atom_id res chain seq x y z
N MET A 1 43.79 49.74 -1.86
CA MET A 1 42.50 50.06 -1.22
C MET A 1 41.62 48.85 -1.37
N THR A 2 41.64 47.96 -0.38
CA THR A 2 40.88 46.74 -0.32
C THR A 2 39.61 47.01 0.50
N THR A 3 38.47 46.96 -0.14
CA THR A 3 37.13 47.07 0.50
C THR A 3 36.78 45.74 1.17
N GLU A 4 36.91 45.71 2.46
CA GLU A 4 36.39 44.65 3.34
C GLU A 4 34.87 44.67 3.30
N ALA A 5 34.26 43.66 2.71
CA ALA A 5 32.79 43.46 2.74
C ALA A 5 32.38 43.01 4.14
N LEU A 6 31.77 43.88 4.90
CA LEU A 6 31.16 43.65 6.20
C LEU A 6 30.01 42.62 6.00
N SER A 7 30.22 41.41 6.51
CA SER A 7 29.16 40.41 6.67
C SER A 7 28.09 40.94 7.66
N PRO A 8 26.79 40.82 7.33
CA PRO A 8 25.75 41.29 8.24
C PRO A 8 25.73 40.48 9.54
N PRO A 9 25.42 41.11 10.69
CA PRO A 9 25.40 40.45 11.99
C PRO A 9 24.34 39.33 12.00
N ARG A 10 24.77 38.11 12.36
CA ARG A 10 23.85 37.01 12.64
C ARG A 10 22.90 37.43 13.76
N SER A 11 21.62 37.58 13.44
CA SER A 11 20.60 37.85 14.43
C SER A 11 20.51 36.71 15.45
N ALA A 12 21.04 36.95 16.64
CA ALA A 12 20.90 36.10 17.83
C ALA A 12 19.47 36.20 18.35
N GLY A 13 18.49 35.58 17.69
CA GLY A 13 17.09 35.67 18.07
C GLY A 13 16.15 34.76 17.27
N GLN A 14 16.68 33.84 16.49
CA GLN A 14 15.80 32.81 15.93
C GLN A 14 15.43 31.83 17.05
N GLY A 15 14.18 32.03 17.57
CA GLY A 15 13.65 31.22 18.66
C GLY A 15 13.71 29.72 18.36
N LEU A 16 13.72 28.90 19.40
CA LEU A 16 13.72 27.43 19.34
C LEU A 16 12.73 26.88 18.30
N LEU A 17 11.59 27.55 18.13
CA LEU A 17 10.58 27.23 17.10
C LEU A 17 11.13 27.41 15.68
N ALA A 18 11.82 28.53 15.38
CA ALA A 18 12.38 28.76 14.04
C ALA A 18 13.48 27.74 13.69
N ARG A 19 14.27 27.27 14.67
CA ARG A 19 15.24 26.19 14.48
C ARG A 19 14.58 24.83 14.29
N ALA A 20 13.46 24.53 14.97
CA ALA A 20 12.67 23.31 14.77
C ALA A 20 12.03 23.28 13.38
N PHE A 21 11.61 24.44 12.84
CA PHE A 21 11.02 24.55 11.49
C PHE A 21 12.04 24.70 10.36
N ALA A 22 13.32 24.97 10.66
CA ALA A 22 14.37 25.05 9.64
C ALA A 22 14.77 23.69 9.05
N GLY A 23 14.44 22.58 9.70
CA GLY A 23 14.66 21.22 9.22
C GLY A 23 13.40 20.59 8.58
N ARG A 24 13.57 19.51 7.82
CA ARG A 24 12.46 18.72 7.23
C ARG A 24 11.48 18.15 8.26
N SER A 25 11.92 17.95 9.50
CA SER A 25 11.14 17.36 10.60
C SER A 25 10.07 18.30 11.16
N GLY A 26 10.33 19.59 11.22
CA GLY A 26 9.40 20.58 11.81
C GLY A 26 8.09 20.72 11.03
N PRO A 27 8.13 21.02 9.72
CA PRO A 27 6.92 21.08 8.91
C PRO A 27 6.14 19.77 8.89
N LEU A 28 6.84 18.62 8.85
CA LEU A 28 6.19 17.30 8.90
C LEU A 28 5.46 17.09 10.24
N ALA A 29 6.12 17.41 11.36
CA ALA A 29 5.51 17.29 12.69
C ALA A 29 4.29 18.23 12.84
N ALA A 30 4.36 19.45 12.29
CA ALA A 30 3.23 20.40 12.32
C ALA A 30 2.03 19.88 11.54
N VAL A 31 2.25 19.30 10.35
CA VAL A 31 1.18 18.68 9.55
C VAL A 31 0.58 17.48 10.29
N CYS A 32 1.40 16.59 10.85
CA CYS A 32 0.92 15.44 11.62
C CYS A 32 0.10 15.87 12.85
N LEU A 33 0.57 16.89 13.58
CA LEU A 33 -0.16 17.44 14.72
C LEU A 33 -1.49 18.05 14.28
N GLY A 34 -1.48 18.83 13.20
CA GLY A 34 -2.70 19.42 12.63
C GLY A 34 -3.72 18.34 12.23
N LEU A 35 -3.28 17.28 11.58
CA LEU A 35 -4.14 16.15 11.23
C LEU A 35 -4.69 15.43 12.47
N LEU A 36 -3.88 15.24 13.52
CA LEU A 36 -4.34 14.65 14.78
C LEU A 36 -5.40 15.53 15.47
N VAL A 37 -5.19 16.84 15.50
CA VAL A 37 -6.17 17.79 16.07
C VAL A 37 -7.47 17.74 15.28
N LEU A 38 -7.39 17.78 13.94
CA LEU A 38 -8.57 17.66 13.07
C LEU A 38 -9.30 16.33 13.28
N TRP A 39 -8.57 15.25 13.50
CA TRP A 39 -9.18 13.95 13.76
C TRP A 39 -9.92 13.94 15.11
N TYR A 40 -9.32 14.46 16.19
CA TYR A 40 -10.01 14.58 17.48
C TYR A 40 -11.27 15.45 17.40
N LEU A 41 -11.18 16.61 16.72
CA LEU A 41 -12.32 17.49 16.50
C LEU A 41 -13.42 16.79 15.67
N GLY A 42 -13.02 16.07 14.61
CA GLY A 42 -13.93 15.26 13.79
C GLY A 42 -14.60 14.14 14.58
N ALA A 43 -13.87 13.46 15.48
CA ALA A 43 -14.42 12.44 16.33
C ALA A 43 -15.51 13.00 17.28
N VAL A 44 -15.24 14.13 17.92
CA VAL A 44 -16.23 14.79 18.76
C VAL A 44 -17.44 15.24 17.93
N TRP A 45 -17.21 15.90 16.80
CA TRP A 45 -18.28 16.45 15.95
C TRP A 45 -19.21 15.37 15.38
N LEU A 46 -18.66 14.26 14.88
CA LEU A 46 -19.46 13.18 14.27
C LEU A 46 -20.19 12.33 15.31
N ASN A 47 -19.65 12.17 16.52
CA ASN A 47 -20.28 11.38 17.57
C ASN A 47 -21.27 12.19 18.43
N ALA A 48 -21.14 13.53 18.47
CA ALA A 48 -21.98 14.41 19.30
C ALA A 48 -23.50 14.25 19.05
N PRO A 49 -24.02 14.19 17.80
CA PRO A 49 -25.46 14.03 17.58
C PRO A 49 -26.04 12.77 18.23
N VAL A 50 -25.34 11.64 18.12
CA VAL A 50 -25.80 10.35 18.68
C VAL A 50 -25.86 10.42 20.22
N LEU A 51 -24.89 11.10 20.84
CA LEU A 51 -24.85 11.27 22.29
C LEU A 51 -25.93 12.22 22.78
N ILE A 52 -26.12 13.36 22.10
CA ILE A 52 -27.16 14.36 22.44
C ILE A 52 -28.55 13.73 22.35
N ASP A 53 -28.87 13.03 21.25
CA ASP A 53 -30.12 12.28 21.11
C ASP A 53 -30.31 11.25 22.24
N GLY A 54 -29.21 10.61 22.65
CA GLY A 54 -29.21 9.65 23.76
C GLY A 54 -29.53 10.31 25.12
N TYR A 55 -28.99 11.50 25.40
CA TYR A 55 -29.27 12.26 26.62
C TYR A 55 -30.72 12.77 26.64
N GLU A 56 -31.19 13.34 25.53
CA GLU A 56 -32.56 13.83 25.41
C GLU A 56 -33.60 12.73 25.64
N ARG A 57 -33.39 11.54 25.06
CA ARG A 57 -34.27 10.37 25.30
C ARG A 57 -34.29 9.91 26.76
N ARG A 58 -33.19 10.11 27.50
CA ARG A 58 -33.13 9.78 28.93
C ARG A 58 -33.55 10.92 29.85
N GLY A 59 -33.85 12.11 29.31
CA GLY A 59 -34.18 13.31 30.09
C GLY A 59 -32.97 13.84 30.85
N GLU A 60 -31.73 13.57 30.41
CA GLU A 60 -30.51 14.03 31.07
C GLU A 60 -30.05 15.37 30.50
N ALA A 61 -29.64 16.28 31.41
CA ALA A 61 -28.98 17.53 31.01
C ALA A 61 -27.60 17.25 30.43
N TRP A 62 -27.27 17.85 29.29
CA TRP A 62 -25.97 17.70 28.66
C TRP A 62 -25.22 19.05 28.58
N SER A 63 -23.89 18.98 28.54
CA SER A 63 -22.98 20.10 28.29
C SER A 63 -21.97 19.73 27.22
N LEU A 64 -21.39 20.71 26.54
CA LEU A 64 -20.37 20.47 25.50
C LEU A 64 -19.15 19.70 26.04
N THR A 65 -18.75 19.96 27.27
CA THR A 65 -17.63 19.25 27.91
C THR A 65 -17.95 17.79 28.19
N ARG A 66 -19.19 17.50 28.63
CA ARG A 66 -19.66 16.11 28.84
C ARG A 66 -19.74 15.36 27.50
N VAL A 67 -20.34 15.98 26.49
CA VAL A 67 -20.44 15.40 25.15
C VAL A 67 -19.04 15.11 24.56
N ALA A 68 -18.09 16.03 24.70
CA ALA A 68 -16.73 15.83 24.21
C ALA A 68 -16.02 14.68 24.95
N GLY A 69 -16.19 14.58 26.28
CA GLY A 69 -15.63 13.47 27.06
C GLY A 69 -16.21 12.11 26.67
N ASP A 70 -17.55 12.03 26.61
CA ASP A 70 -18.24 10.77 26.27
C ASP A 70 -18.05 10.36 24.81
N ALA A 71 -17.89 11.33 23.88
CA ALA A 71 -17.53 11.06 22.49
C ALA A 71 -16.16 10.39 22.34
N MET A 72 -15.20 10.74 23.21
CA MET A 72 -13.88 10.13 23.21
C MET A 72 -13.85 8.75 23.89
N ALA A 73 -14.84 8.42 24.73
CA ALA A 73 -14.95 7.16 25.46
C ALA A 73 -16.00 6.18 24.88
N MET A 74 -16.67 6.58 23.80
CA MET A 74 -17.76 5.81 23.20
C MET A 74 -17.29 4.45 22.70
N GLU A 75 -17.98 3.36 23.10
CA GLU A 75 -17.63 1.98 22.70
C GLU A 75 -17.82 1.71 21.20
N ARG A 76 -18.83 2.33 20.59
CA ARG A 76 -19.16 2.21 19.15
C ARG A 76 -19.31 3.58 18.52
N PRO A 77 -18.20 4.33 18.36
CA PRO A 77 -18.23 5.66 17.75
C PRO A 77 -18.46 5.55 16.24
N ILE A 78 -19.02 6.61 15.65
CA ILE A 78 -19.07 6.76 14.17
C ILE A 78 -17.63 6.95 13.67
N LEU A 79 -16.88 7.85 14.30
CA LEU A 79 -15.46 8.03 14.08
C LEU A 79 -14.70 7.82 15.41
N PRO A 80 -13.86 6.79 15.53
CA PRO A 80 -13.09 6.55 16.74
C PRO A 80 -12.02 7.63 16.95
N ALA A 81 -11.79 7.98 18.19
CA ALA A 81 -10.68 8.86 18.54
C ALA A 81 -9.34 8.14 18.35
N PRO A 82 -8.25 8.86 17.99
CA PRO A 82 -6.94 8.26 17.76
C PRO A 82 -6.44 7.34 18.87
N HIS A 83 -6.62 7.73 20.11
CA HIS A 83 -6.19 6.92 21.28
C HIS A 83 -6.95 5.58 21.38
N GLN A 84 -8.25 5.54 21.02
CA GLN A 84 -9.03 4.30 21.00
C GLN A 84 -8.47 3.31 19.98
N VAL A 85 -8.05 3.82 18.81
CA VAL A 85 -7.41 2.99 17.77
C VAL A 85 -6.07 2.45 18.25
N VAL A 86 -5.26 3.27 18.94
CA VAL A 86 -3.97 2.84 19.50
C VAL A 86 -4.17 1.75 20.57
N VAL A 87 -5.12 1.93 21.48
CA VAL A 87 -5.44 0.94 22.50
C VAL A 87 -5.93 -0.38 21.88
N GLU A 88 -6.78 -0.30 20.84
CA GLU A 88 -7.26 -1.50 20.15
C GLU A 88 -6.12 -2.19 19.37
N LEU A 89 -5.20 -1.42 18.75
CA LEU A 89 -4.01 -1.99 18.12
C LEU A 89 -3.14 -2.74 19.14
N ASP A 90 -2.84 -2.12 20.27
CA ASP A 90 -2.08 -2.75 21.34
C ASP A 90 -2.74 -4.04 21.80
N ARG A 91 -4.04 -3.99 22.12
CA ARG A 91 -4.82 -5.15 22.53
C ARG A 91 -4.85 -6.25 21.48
N SER A 92 -5.05 -5.88 20.20
CA SER A 92 -5.21 -6.84 19.11
C SER A 92 -3.88 -7.44 18.63
N ILE A 93 -2.75 -6.75 18.83
CA ILE A 93 -1.42 -7.22 18.47
C ILE A 93 -0.74 -7.95 19.63
N LEU A 94 -0.75 -7.37 20.83
CA LEU A 94 -0.01 -7.88 22.01
C LEU A 94 -0.91 -8.64 23.00
N GLY A 95 -2.20 -8.30 23.09
CA GLY A 95 -3.11 -8.87 24.08
C GLY A 95 -3.63 -10.27 23.74
N TYR A 96 -3.47 -10.76 22.51
CA TYR A 96 -3.92 -12.09 22.08
C TYR A 96 -2.76 -12.94 21.57
N ALA A 97 -2.84 -14.25 21.77
CA ALA A 97 -1.91 -15.19 21.17
C ALA A 97 -1.91 -15.04 19.64
N VAL A 98 -0.74 -15.10 19.01
CA VAL A 98 -0.55 -14.90 17.56
C VAL A 98 -1.40 -15.84 16.71
N THR A 99 -1.71 -17.03 17.22
CA THR A 99 -2.57 -18.05 16.56
C THR A 99 -4.06 -17.82 16.75
N SER A 100 -4.44 -16.87 17.62
CA SER A 100 -5.85 -16.57 17.91
C SER A 100 -6.52 -15.85 16.75
N LYS A 101 -7.76 -16.26 16.42
CA LYS A 101 -8.63 -15.55 15.46
C LYS A 101 -9.05 -14.13 15.91
N ARG A 102 -8.68 -13.72 17.14
CA ARG A 102 -8.86 -12.34 17.63
C ARG A 102 -7.64 -11.47 17.36
N SER A 103 -6.46 -12.07 17.14
CA SER A 103 -5.22 -11.35 16.90
C SER A 103 -5.15 -10.74 15.49
N LEU A 104 -4.79 -9.47 15.39
CA LEU A 104 -4.50 -8.82 14.12
C LEU A 104 -3.25 -9.42 13.45
N VAL A 105 -2.30 -9.95 14.23
CA VAL A 105 -1.10 -10.62 13.70
C VAL A 105 -1.49 -11.87 12.89
N TYR A 106 -2.44 -12.66 13.39
CA TYR A 106 -2.97 -13.80 12.64
C TYR A 106 -3.59 -13.39 11.31
N HIS A 107 -4.45 -12.35 11.33
CA HIS A 107 -5.09 -11.83 10.12
C HIS A 107 -4.08 -11.20 9.15
N ALA A 108 -3.09 -10.48 9.66
CA ALA A 108 -1.99 -9.92 8.88
C ALA A 108 -1.19 -11.02 8.17
N TRP A 109 -0.89 -12.12 8.85
CA TRP A 109 -0.19 -13.27 8.26
C TRP A 109 -0.98 -13.91 7.11
N VAL A 110 -2.30 -14.09 7.29
CA VAL A 110 -3.18 -14.64 6.26
C VAL A 110 -3.22 -13.76 5.03
N THR A 111 -3.37 -12.44 5.22
CA THR A 111 -3.34 -11.47 4.11
C THR A 111 -1.96 -11.40 3.46
N LEU A 112 -0.88 -11.39 4.26
CA LEU A 112 0.49 -11.34 3.76
C LEU A 112 0.83 -12.54 2.88
N SER A 113 0.42 -13.74 3.29
CA SER A 113 0.67 -14.96 2.52
C SER A 113 0.01 -14.94 1.15
N SER A 114 -1.25 -14.50 1.04
CA SER A 114 -1.95 -14.34 -0.23
C SER A 114 -1.39 -13.19 -1.08
N THR A 115 -0.98 -12.09 -0.43
CA THR A 115 -0.30 -10.96 -1.07
C THR A 115 1.01 -11.40 -1.72
N LEU A 116 1.88 -12.08 -0.98
CA LEU A 116 3.20 -12.50 -1.49
C LEU A 116 3.06 -13.53 -2.60
N LEU A 117 2.18 -14.51 -2.46
CA LEU A 117 1.92 -15.49 -3.52
C LEU A 117 1.40 -14.80 -4.79
N GLY A 118 0.40 -13.94 -4.66
CA GLY A 118 -0.16 -13.19 -5.80
C GLY A 118 0.87 -12.24 -6.42
N PHE A 119 1.67 -11.57 -5.60
CA PHE A 119 2.76 -10.70 -6.06
C PHE A 119 3.81 -11.46 -6.88
N VAL A 120 4.26 -12.62 -6.41
CA VAL A 120 5.22 -13.45 -7.15
C VAL A 120 4.62 -13.93 -8.46
N MET A 121 3.40 -14.47 -8.44
CA MET A 121 2.69 -14.92 -9.64
C MET A 121 2.50 -13.79 -10.65
N GLY A 122 2.05 -12.62 -10.19
CA GLY A 122 1.82 -11.44 -11.03
C GLY A 122 3.12 -10.84 -11.56
N THR A 123 4.19 -10.86 -10.77
CA THR A 123 5.52 -10.45 -11.24
C THR A 123 6.04 -11.36 -12.34
N VAL A 124 5.96 -12.67 -12.16
CA VAL A 124 6.36 -13.64 -13.17
C VAL A 124 5.53 -13.47 -14.45
N LEU A 125 4.22 -13.40 -14.33
CA LEU A 125 3.31 -13.17 -15.46
C LEU A 125 3.62 -11.85 -16.17
N GLY A 126 3.78 -10.75 -15.43
CA GLY A 126 4.08 -9.43 -15.98
C GLY A 126 5.41 -9.38 -16.73
N VAL A 127 6.45 -10.01 -16.18
CA VAL A 127 7.77 -10.11 -16.85
C VAL A 127 7.68 -10.96 -18.10
N LEU A 128 7.02 -12.11 -18.07
CA LEU A 128 6.86 -12.99 -19.23
C LEU A 128 6.09 -12.29 -20.36
N LEU A 129 4.98 -11.60 -20.02
CA LEU A 129 4.22 -10.80 -20.99
C LEU A 129 5.09 -9.69 -21.60
N ALA A 130 5.85 -8.98 -20.79
CA ALA A 130 6.73 -7.90 -21.25
C ALA A 130 7.82 -8.42 -22.20
N VAL A 131 8.44 -9.54 -21.87
CA VAL A 131 9.45 -10.19 -22.75
C VAL A 131 8.80 -10.61 -24.08
N GLY A 132 7.63 -11.23 -24.04
CA GLY A 132 6.87 -11.61 -25.24
C GLY A 132 6.52 -10.40 -26.11
N ILE A 133 5.95 -9.34 -25.51
CA ILE A 133 5.56 -8.10 -26.20
C ILE A 133 6.76 -7.43 -26.86
N VAL A 134 7.92 -7.39 -26.22
CA VAL A 134 9.10 -6.72 -26.77
C VAL A 134 9.78 -7.50 -27.89
N HIS A 135 9.68 -8.83 -27.88
CA HIS A 135 10.35 -9.67 -28.89
C HIS A 135 9.45 -10.04 -30.07
N VAL A 136 8.14 -10.09 -29.90
CA VAL A 136 7.20 -10.55 -30.92
C VAL A 136 6.24 -9.40 -31.28
N LYS A 137 6.39 -8.84 -32.50
CA LYS A 137 5.57 -7.73 -33.00
C LYS A 137 4.06 -8.04 -32.98
N THR A 138 3.67 -9.29 -33.23
CA THR A 138 2.26 -9.71 -33.16
C THR A 138 1.73 -9.56 -31.73
N LEU A 139 2.48 -10.00 -30.72
CA LEU A 139 2.11 -9.87 -29.33
C LEU A 139 2.06 -8.39 -28.88
N ASP A 140 2.96 -7.55 -29.38
CA ASP A 140 2.93 -6.12 -29.12
C ASP A 140 1.62 -5.47 -29.57
N ARG A 141 1.19 -5.80 -30.78
CA ARG A 141 -0.03 -5.23 -31.37
C ARG A 141 -1.33 -5.83 -30.82
N SER A 142 -1.28 -7.10 -30.38
CA SER A 142 -2.48 -7.81 -29.90
C SER A 142 -2.60 -7.77 -28.38
N LEU A 143 -1.56 -8.09 -27.60
CA LEU A 143 -1.67 -8.24 -26.15
C LEU A 143 -1.62 -6.91 -25.39
N LEU A 144 -0.83 -5.92 -25.86
CA LEU A 144 -0.68 -4.67 -25.13
C LEU A 144 -2.02 -3.93 -24.92
N PRO A 145 -2.91 -3.81 -25.92
CA PRO A 145 -4.23 -3.24 -25.72
C PRO A 145 -5.07 -4.01 -24.69
N TRP A 146 -5.01 -5.35 -24.69
CA TRP A 146 -5.74 -6.19 -23.73
C TRP A 146 -5.19 -6.06 -22.30
N VAL A 147 -3.87 -5.97 -22.14
CA VAL A 147 -3.23 -5.70 -20.85
C VAL A 147 -3.72 -4.38 -20.27
N ILE A 148 -3.84 -3.33 -21.11
CA ILE A 148 -4.37 -2.03 -20.68
C ILE A 148 -5.88 -2.14 -20.37
N ALA A 149 -6.65 -2.77 -21.26
CA ALA A 149 -8.09 -2.92 -21.10
C ALA A 149 -8.47 -3.75 -19.86
N SER A 150 -7.63 -4.71 -19.45
CA SER A 150 -7.87 -5.50 -18.24
C SER A 150 -8.05 -4.67 -16.98
N GLN A 151 -7.43 -3.48 -16.91
CA GLN A 151 -7.53 -2.57 -15.75
C GLN A 151 -8.85 -1.79 -15.69
N THR A 152 -9.62 -1.77 -16.75
CA THR A 152 -10.94 -1.11 -16.76
C THR A 152 -12.00 -1.94 -16.05
N ILE A 153 -11.75 -3.23 -15.83
CA ILE A 153 -12.70 -4.13 -15.20
C ILE A 153 -12.63 -3.95 -13.67
N PRO A 154 -13.74 -3.59 -13.00
CA PRO A 154 -13.73 -3.36 -11.56
C PRO A 154 -13.49 -4.67 -10.80
N ILE A 155 -12.37 -4.73 -10.08
CA ILE A 155 -11.94 -5.93 -9.35
C ILE A 155 -12.98 -6.40 -8.32
N LEU A 156 -13.72 -5.47 -7.69
CA LEU A 156 -14.76 -5.78 -6.73
C LEU A 156 -15.93 -6.59 -7.35
N ALA A 157 -16.15 -6.44 -8.66
CA ALA A 157 -17.16 -7.24 -9.37
C ALA A 157 -16.63 -8.65 -9.71
N ILE A 158 -15.33 -8.77 -10.02
CA ILE A 158 -14.72 -10.05 -10.39
C ILE A 158 -14.41 -10.91 -9.16
N ALA A 159 -14.00 -10.32 -8.06
CA ALA A 159 -13.52 -11.05 -6.88
C ALA A 159 -14.52 -12.13 -6.38
N PRO A 160 -15.81 -11.86 -6.20
CA PRO A 160 -16.78 -12.88 -5.81
C PRO A 160 -16.90 -14.02 -6.83
N MET A 161 -16.85 -13.70 -8.14
CA MET A 161 -16.94 -14.71 -9.22
C MET A 161 -15.73 -15.64 -9.18
N VAL A 162 -14.52 -15.09 -9.04
CA VAL A 162 -13.28 -15.90 -8.93
C VAL A 162 -13.34 -16.84 -7.74
N ILE A 163 -13.81 -16.34 -6.58
CA ILE A 163 -13.91 -17.15 -5.36
C ILE A 163 -14.92 -18.28 -5.53
N VAL A 164 -16.10 -18.02 -6.10
CA VAL A 164 -17.15 -19.03 -6.30
C VAL A 164 -16.70 -20.07 -7.32
N VAL A 165 -16.16 -19.66 -8.48
CA VAL A 165 -15.70 -20.56 -9.52
C VAL A 165 -14.58 -21.47 -9.03
N LEU A 166 -13.56 -20.90 -8.37
CA LEU A 166 -12.46 -21.66 -7.83
C LEU A 166 -12.89 -22.56 -6.67
N GLY A 167 -13.80 -22.08 -5.83
CA GLY A 167 -14.39 -22.87 -4.74
C GLY A 167 -15.09 -24.12 -5.25
N ASN A 168 -15.84 -24.03 -6.35
CA ASN A 168 -16.55 -25.16 -6.95
C ASN A 168 -15.61 -26.24 -7.53
N ILE A 169 -14.39 -25.86 -7.90
CA ILE A 169 -13.36 -26.82 -8.37
C ILE A 169 -12.36 -27.20 -7.27
N GLY A 170 -12.68 -26.89 -6.00
CA GLY A 170 -11.91 -27.33 -4.83
C GLY A 170 -10.79 -26.40 -4.39
N PHE A 171 -10.57 -25.26 -5.06
CA PHE A 171 -9.58 -24.26 -4.62
C PHE A 171 -10.22 -23.24 -3.69
N THR A 172 -9.90 -23.33 -2.40
CA THR A 172 -10.40 -22.42 -1.37
C THR A 172 -9.26 -21.71 -0.64
N GLY A 173 -9.57 -20.71 0.16
CA GLY A 173 -8.64 -20.05 1.08
C GLY A 173 -7.59 -19.20 0.38
N LEU A 174 -6.34 -19.64 0.30
CA LEU A 174 -5.19 -18.88 -0.18
C LEU A 174 -5.23 -18.60 -1.68
N VAL A 175 -5.55 -19.62 -2.49
CA VAL A 175 -5.41 -19.57 -3.96
C VAL A 175 -6.31 -18.53 -4.62
N PRO A 176 -7.62 -18.45 -4.35
CA PRO A 176 -8.47 -17.42 -4.93
C PRO A 176 -8.02 -15.99 -4.63
N LYS A 177 -7.62 -15.73 -3.39
CA LYS A 177 -7.10 -14.44 -2.95
C LYS A 177 -5.80 -14.07 -3.67
N ALA A 178 -4.89 -15.05 -3.81
CA ALA A 178 -3.65 -14.86 -4.53
C ALA A 178 -3.86 -14.58 -6.02
N LEU A 179 -4.85 -15.21 -6.66
CA LEU A 179 -5.19 -14.94 -8.07
C LEU A 179 -5.78 -13.54 -8.26
N ILE A 180 -6.62 -13.07 -7.35
CA ILE A 180 -7.13 -11.68 -7.37
C ILE A 180 -5.98 -10.69 -7.18
N SER A 181 -5.07 -10.98 -6.27
CA SER A 181 -3.85 -10.22 -6.02
C SER A 181 -2.93 -10.21 -7.25
N MET A 182 -2.70 -11.36 -7.89
CA MET A 182 -1.96 -11.51 -9.14
C MET A 182 -2.56 -10.66 -10.26
N TYR A 183 -3.89 -10.70 -10.44
CA TYR A 183 -4.60 -9.94 -11.46
C TYR A 183 -4.38 -8.44 -11.36
N LEU A 184 -4.29 -7.89 -10.15
CA LEU A 184 -4.02 -6.46 -9.97
C LEU A 184 -2.56 -6.11 -10.17
N CYS A 185 -1.62 -6.96 -9.74
CA CYS A 185 -0.21 -6.58 -9.72
C CYS A 185 0.56 -6.90 -11.02
N PHE A 186 0.05 -7.79 -11.92
CA PHE A 186 0.76 -8.10 -13.16
C PHE A 186 0.90 -6.90 -14.09
N PHE A 187 -0.11 -6.02 -14.12
CA PHE A 187 -0.16 -4.89 -15.03
C PHE A 187 0.98 -3.88 -14.83
N PRO A 188 1.20 -3.29 -13.63
CA PRO A 188 2.30 -2.35 -13.43
C PRO A 188 3.65 -3.00 -13.73
N VAL A 189 3.82 -4.29 -13.45
CA VAL A 189 5.06 -5.02 -13.76
C VAL A 189 5.22 -5.17 -15.29
N ALA A 190 4.17 -5.59 -16.00
CA ALA A 190 4.21 -5.75 -17.45
C ALA A 190 4.56 -4.44 -18.16
N ILE A 191 3.85 -3.36 -17.84
CA ILE A 191 4.08 -2.05 -18.47
C ILE A 191 5.45 -1.48 -18.12
N GLY A 192 5.84 -1.54 -16.84
CA GLY A 192 7.15 -1.06 -16.41
C GLY A 192 8.29 -1.84 -17.07
N MET A 193 8.15 -3.17 -17.17
CA MET A 193 9.15 -4.02 -17.78
C MET A 193 9.21 -3.83 -19.31
N VAL A 194 8.08 -3.64 -20.00
CA VAL A 194 8.06 -3.27 -21.43
C VAL A 194 8.82 -1.96 -21.64
N LYS A 195 8.53 -0.94 -20.80
CA LYS A 195 9.24 0.35 -20.87
C LYS A 195 10.75 0.16 -20.61
N GLY A 196 11.10 -0.61 -19.62
CA GLY A 196 12.50 -0.88 -19.26
C GLY A 196 13.26 -1.64 -20.35
N LEU A 197 12.67 -2.69 -20.93
CA LEU A 197 13.31 -3.45 -22.02
C LEU A 197 13.46 -2.65 -23.32
N ARG A 198 12.67 -1.57 -23.47
CA ARG A 198 12.76 -0.64 -24.60
C ARG A 198 13.64 0.59 -24.32
N SER A 199 14.11 0.78 -23.08
CA SER A 199 14.87 1.96 -22.67
C SER A 199 16.25 2.14 -23.31
N PRO A 200 16.99 1.10 -23.76
CA PRO A 200 18.30 1.30 -24.36
C PRO A 200 18.23 2.13 -25.64
N ASP A 201 19.15 3.10 -25.76
CA ASP A 201 19.28 3.98 -26.90
C ASP A 201 19.58 3.24 -28.21
N LEU A 202 19.21 3.89 -29.33
CA LEU A 202 19.53 3.38 -30.67
C LEU A 202 21.03 3.16 -30.84
N LEU A 203 21.85 4.13 -30.39
CA LEU A 203 23.30 4.06 -30.48
C LEU A 203 23.88 2.82 -29.77
N GLN A 204 23.40 2.51 -28.56
CA GLN A 204 23.83 1.33 -27.80
C GLN A 204 23.48 0.02 -28.55
N ARG A 205 22.30 -0.02 -29.16
CA ARG A 205 21.85 -1.18 -29.94
C ARG A 205 22.64 -1.35 -31.25
N ASP A 206 22.95 -0.24 -31.92
CA ASP A 206 23.71 -0.25 -33.15
C ASP A 206 25.19 -0.60 -32.89
N LEU A 207 25.74 -0.15 -31.76
CA LEU A 207 27.07 -0.61 -31.32
C LEU A 207 27.11 -2.13 -31.17
N LEU A 208 26.14 -2.77 -30.51
CA LEU A 208 26.09 -4.21 -30.38
C LEU A 208 25.91 -4.94 -31.73
N ARG A 209 25.21 -4.31 -32.69
CA ARG A 209 25.09 -4.82 -34.05
C ARG A 209 26.45 -4.79 -34.78
N THR A 210 27.24 -3.75 -34.60
CA THR A 210 28.60 -3.66 -35.17
C THR A 210 29.49 -4.78 -34.68
N TYR A 211 29.28 -5.24 -33.43
CA TYR A 211 29.96 -6.42 -32.87
C TYR A 211 29.28 -7.76 -33.21
N SER A 212 28.31 -7.75 -34.15
CA SER A 212 27.55 -8.95 -34.56
C SER A 212 26.89 -9.70 -33.38
N ALA A 213 26.47 -8.96 -32.36
CA ALA A 213 25.85 -9.56 -31.18
C ALA A 213 24.51 -10.23 -31.52
N SER A 214 24.32 -11.45 -31.03
CA SER A 214 23.07 -12.19 -31.18
C SER A 214 21.93 -11.53 -30.39
N THR A 215 20.67 -11.82 -30.75
CA THR A 215 19.48 -11.30 -30.04
C THR A 215 19.52 -11.65 -28.55
N SER A 216 19.99 -12.85 -28.21
CA SER A 216 20.15 -13.28 -26.80
C SER A 216 21.21 -12.44 -26.08
N GLN A 217 22.33 -12.14 -26.72
CA GLN A 217 23.37 -11.29 -26.15
C GLN A 217 22.86 -9.85 -25.94
N VAL A 218 22.14 -9.30 -26.90
CA VAL A 218 21.48 -7.97 -26.74
C VAL A 218 20.49 -7.97 -25.60
N PHE A 219 19.72 -9.05 -25.43
CA PHE A 219 18.77 -9.18 -24.33
C PHE A 219 19.48 -9.21 -22.98
N TRP A 220 20.38 -10.17 -22.75
CA TRP A 220 20.99 -10.36 -21.43
C TRP A 220 22.05 -9.32 -21.06
N LYS A 221 22.78 -8.78 -22.04
CA LYS A 221 23.88 -7.81 -21.78
C LYS A 221 23.43 -6.36 -21.83
N LEU A 222 22.33 -6.03 -22.50
CA LEU A 222 21.88 -4.64 -22.64
C LEU A 222 20.46 -4.45 -22.11
N ARG A 223 19.45 -5.12 -22.69
CA ARG A 223 18.04 -4.82 -22.38
C ARG A 223 17.67 -5.19 -20.95
N TRP A 224 18.06 -6.40 -20.50
CA TRP A 224 17.74 -6.88 -19.16
C TRP A 224 18.35 -5.99 -18.06
N PRO A 225 19.66 -5.71 -18.05
CA PRO A 225 20.25 -4.80 -17.06
C PRO A 225 19.65 -3.39 -17.07
N SER A 226 19.41 -2.83 -18.28
CA SER A 226 18.81 -1.50 -18.42
C SER A 226 17.35 -1.46 -17.93
N SER A 227 16.67 -2.60 -17.89
CA SER A 227 15.29 -2.68 -17.40
C SER A 227 15.18 -2.74 -15.87
N MET A 228 16.24 -3.03 -15.14
CA MET A 228 16.20 -3.22 -13.68
C MET A 228 15.64 -2.02 -12.90
N PRO A 229 16.01 -0.76 -13.16
CA PRO A 229 15.43 0.38 -12.46
C PRO A 229 13.91 0.47 -12.67
N PHE A 230 13.43 0.19 -13.90
CA PHE A 230 12.01 0.19 -14.22
C PHE A 230 11.26 -0.97 -13.56
N LEU A 231 11.88 -2.14 -13.50
CA LEU A 231 11.34 -3.30 -12.81
C LEU A 231 11.13 -2.98 -11.32
N PHE A 232 12.18 -2.51 -10.62
CA PHE A 232 12.06 -2.21 -9.19
C PHE A 232 11.08 -1.08 -8.90
N ALA A 233 11.01 -0.05 -9.73
CA ALA A 233 10.01 1.00 -9.63
C ALA A 233 8.59 0.41 -9.75
N SER A 234 8.37 -0.51 -10.70
CA SER A 234 7.09 -1.21 -10.88
C SER A 234 6.78 -2.17 -9.74
N LEU A 235 7.78 -2.89 -9.21
CA LEU A 235 7.60 -3.83 -8.10
C LEU A 235 7.15 -3.13 -6.81
N LYS A 236 7.61 -1.91 -6.53
CA LYS A 236 7.12 -1.11 -5.40
C LYS A 236 5.63 -0.80 -5.51
N VAL A 237 5.17 -0.45 -6.70
CA VAL A 237 3.75 -0.21 -6.97
C VAL A 237 2.98 -1.52 -6.92
N ALA A 238 3.50 -2.55 -7.57
CA ALA A 238 2.86 -3.86 -7.68
C ALA A 238 2.65 -4.52 -6.32
N VAL A 239 3.61 -4.45 -5.39
CA VAL A 239 3.47 -5.06 -4.06
C VAL A 239 2.39 -4.39 -3.22
N ALA A 240 2.26 -3.06 -3.32
CA ALA A 240 1.19 -2.33 -2.64
C ALA A 240 -0.19 -2.67 -3.22
N ILE A 241 -0.31 -2.71 -4.55
CA ILE A 241 -1.55 -3.10 -5.24
C ILE A 241 -1.89 -4.57 -4.98
N SER A 242 -0.89 -5.45 -4.89
CA SER A 242 -1.05 -6.85 -4.53
C SER A 242 -1.70 -7.02 -3.14
N LEU A 243 -1.29 -6.22 -2.16
CA LEU A 243 -1.91 -6.20 -0.84
C LEU A 243 -3.39 -5.77 -0.92
N VAL A 244 -3.70 -4.74 -1.70
CA VAL A 244 -5.09 -4.33 -1.95
C VAL A 244 -5.89 -5.46 -2.57
N GLY A 245 -5.33 -6.17 -3.55
CA GLY A 245 -5.96 -7.33 -4.19
C GLY A 245 -6.25 -8.47 -3.20
N ALA A 246 -5.32 -8.77 -2.30
CA ALA A 246 -5.51 -9.76 -1.25
C ALA A 246 -6.65 -9.36 -0.30
N ILE A 247 -6.67 -8.11 0.17
CA ILE A 247 -7.73 -7.56 1.03
C ILE A 247 -9.09 -7.62 0.32
N VAL A 248 -9.16 -7.22 -0.95
CA VAL A 248 -10.40 -7.30 -1.76
C VAL A 248 -10.87 -8.75 -1.91
N GLY A 249 -9.93 -9.70 -2.09
CA GLY A 249 -10.24 -11.13 -2.13
C GLY A 249 -10.72 -11.70 -0.78
N GLU A 250 -10.57 -10.96 0.30
CA GLU A 250 -11.05 -11.32 1.65
C GLU A 250 -12.42 -10.72 2.00
N LEU A 251 -12.93 -9.76 1.21
CA LEU A 251 -14.22 -9.12 1.46
C LEU A 251 -15.44 -10.00 1.15
N PRO A 252 -15.46 -10.89 0.12
CA PRO A 252 -16.62 -11.70 -0.16
C PRO A 252 -16.96 -12.64 1.00
N THR A 253 -18.27 -12.89 1.17
CA THR A 253 -18.82 -13.76 2.21
C THR A 253 -18.14 -15.13 2.23
N GLY A 254 -17.66 -15.54 3.40
CA GLY A 254 -16.98 -16.84 3.60
C GLY A 254 -15.48 -16.74 3.91
N ALA A 255 -14.86 -15.58 3.78
CA ALA A 255 -13.48 -15.43 4.25
C ALA A 255 -13.45 -15.48 5.79
N GLN A 256 -12.90 -16.57 6.35
CA GLN A 256 -12.84 -16.79 7.80
C GLN A 256 -11.67 -16.03 8.46
N ALA A 257 -10.71 -15.53 7.68
CA ALA A 257 -9.52 -14.88 8.18
C ALA A 257 -8.90 -13.94 7.13
N GLY A 258 -8.20 -12.94 7.61
CA GLY A 258 -7.52 -11.90 6.85
C GLY A 258 -7.92 -10.50 7.33
N ILE A 259 -7.15 -9.49 6.95
CA ILE A 259 -7.44 -8.08 7.29
C ILE A 259 -8.76 -7.64 6.64
N GLY A 260 -9.02 -8.03 5.38
CA GLY A 260 -10.27 -7.73 4.69
C GLY A 260 -11.49 -8.36 5.39
N ALA A 261 -11.35 -9.59 5.88
CA ALA A 261 -12.40 -10.24 6.67
C ALA A 261 -12.68 -9.49 7.99
N ARG A 262 -11.65 -8.96 8.66
CA ARG A 262 -11.82 -8.12 9.87
C ARG A 262 -12.52 -6.81 9.56
N LEU A 263 -12.20 -6.16 8.44
CA LEU A 263 -12.89 -4.95 7.99
C LEU A 263 -14.38 -5.21 7.74
N LEU A 264 -14.68 -6.32 7.07
CA LEU A 264 -16.06 -6.71 6.75
C LEU A 264 -16.87 -7.02 8.02
N VAL A 265 -16.33 -7.86 8.90
CA VAL A 265 -16.98 -8.21 10.19
C VAL A 265 -17.18 -6.97 11.06
N GLY A 266 -16.16 -6.11 11.16
CA GLY A 266 -16.27 -4.84 11.87
C GLY A 266 -17.39 -3.95 11.32
N SER A 267 -17.56 -3.90 9.99
CA SER A 267 -18.61 -3.13 9.32
C SER A 267 -20.00 -3.68 9.65
N TYR A 268 -20.20 -4.98 9.59
CA TYR A 268 -21.49 -5.61 9.90
C TYR A 268 -21.92 -5.44 11.37
N TYR A 269 -20.97 -5.45 12.30
CA TYR A 269 -21.26 -5.34 13.73
C TYR A 269 -21.08 -3.94 14.30
N GLY A 270 -20.80 -2.92 13.47
CA GLY A 270 -20.58 -1.55 13.90
C GLY A 270 -19.35 -1.35 14.80
N GLN A 271 -18.33 -2.22 14.64
CA GLN A 271 -17.08 -2.19 15.43
C GLN A 271 -16.05 -1.28 14.77
N THR A 272 -16.36 0.01 14.68
CA THR A 272 -15.56 1.00 13.95
C THR A 272 -14.12 1.10 14.47
N VAL A 273 -13.89 0.98 15.77
CA VAL A 273 -12.54 0.97 16.35
C VAL A 273 -11.69 -0.17 15.78
N GLN A 274 -12.27 -1.37 15.63
CA GLN A 274 -11.58 -2.51 15.03
C GLN A 274 -11.34 -2.34 13.52
N ILE A 275 -12.27 -1.70 12.80
CA ILE A 275 -12.07 -1.37 11.39
C ILE A 275 -10.84 -0.47 11.22
N TRP A 276 -10.74 0.58 12.03
CA TRP A 276 -9.61 1.50 11.98
C TRP A 276 -8.29 0.82 12.38
N ALA A 277 -8.31 -0.02 13.40
CA ALA A 277 -7.12 -0.80 13.78
C ALA A 277 -6.66 -1.74 12.65
N ALA A 278 -7.60 -2.41 11.97
CA ALA A 278 -7.29 -3.25 10.81
C ALA A 278 -6.77 -2.42 9.63
N LEU A 279 -7.31 -1.22 9.37
CA LEU A 279 -6.86 -0.30 8.33
C LEU A 279 -5.42 0.17 8.58
N PHE A 280 -5.10 0.57 9.82
CA PHE A 280 -3.72 0.96 10.17
C PHE A 280 -2.74 -0.21 10.07
N THR A 281 -3.17 -1.42 10.43
CA THR A 281 -2.36 -2.63 10.23
C THR A 281 -2.10 -2.88 8.74
N ALA A 282 -3.11 -2.74 7.88
CA ALA A 282 -2.95 -2.85 6.43
C ALA A 282 -1.98 -1.78 5.88
N ALA A 283 -2.12 -0.53 6.33
CA ALA A 283 -1.23 0.57 5.94
C ALA A 283 0.22 0.32 6.37
N ALA A 284 0.44 -0.15 7.59
CA ALA A 284 1.76 -0.52 8.09
C ALA A 284 2.36 -1.68 7.27
N MET A 285 1.57 -2.70 6.94
CA MET A 285 2.00 -3.81 6.08
C MET A 285 2.39 -3.31 4.68
N ALA A 286 1.59 -2.42 4.06
CA ALA A 286 1.91 -1.83 2.77
C ALA A 286 3.25 -1.06 2.83
N GLY A 287 3.43 -0.23 3.85
CA GLY A 287 4.67 0.52 4.08
C GLY A 287 5.88 -0.38 4.23
N LEU A 288 5.78 -1.45 5.03
CA LEU A 288 6.85 -2.43 5.21
C LEU A 288 7.19 -3.18 3.92
N LEU A 289 6.18 -3.60 3.15
CA LEU A 289 6.39 -4.27 1.86
C LEU A 289 7.08 -3.36 0.84
N VAL A 290 6.64 -2.10 0.72
CA VAL A 290 7.27 -1.11 -0.16
C VAL A 290 8.70 -0.79 0.29
N ALA A 291 8.94 -0.66 1.60
CA ALA A 291 10.27 -0.46 2.16
C ALA A 291 11.21 -1.66 1.88
N ALA A 292 10.70 -2.87 2.00
CA ALA A 292 11.42 -4.09 1.65
C ALA A 292 11.81 -4.13 0.17
N MET A 293 10.89 -3.76 -0.74
CA MET A 293 11.20 -3.62 -2.16
C MET A 293 12.25 -2.54 -2.43
N GLY A 294 12.20 -1.41 -1.74
CA GLY A 294 13.23 -0.36 -1.83
C GLY A 294 14.60 -0.81 -1.30
N TRP A 295 14.62 -1.68 -0.30
CA TRP A 295 15.86 -2.27 0.19
C TRP A 295 16.44 -3.27 -0.82
N LEU A 296 15.61 -4.14 -1.41
CA LEU A 296 16.01 -5.08 -2.46
C LEU A 296 16.55 -4.36 -3.70
N GLU A 297 15.91 -3.26 -4.13
CA GLU A 297 16.40 -2.41 -5.22
C GLU A 297 17.81 -1.89 -4.94
N ARG A 298 18.05 -1.33 -3.74
CA ARG A 298 19.39 -0.83 -3.34
C ARG A 298 20.44 -1.94 -3.34
N MET A 299 20.08 -3.13 -2.88
CA MET A 299 20.98 -4.29 -2.94
C MET A 299 21.31 -4.69 -4.38
N ALA A 300 20.31 -4.73 -5.26
CA ALA A 300 20.50 -5.07 -6.67
C ALA A 300 21.33 -3.99 -7.39
N ALA A 301 21.06 -2.70 -7.17
CA ALA A 301 21.81 -1.60 -7.74
C ALA A 301 23.32 -1.63 -7.35
N ARG A 302 23.61 -1.91 -6.07
CA ARG A 302 25.01 -2.07 -5.59
C ARG A 302 25.75 -3.21 -6.30
N ARG A 303 25.06 -4.34 -6.57
CA ARG A 303 25.66 -5.47 -7.29
C ARG A 303 25.89 -5.19 -8.78
N MET A 304 25.12 -4.29 -9.38
CA MET A 304 25.25 -3.88 -10.78
C MET A 304 26.25 -2.73 -10.97
N GLY A 305 26.92 -2.25 -9.91
CA GLY A 305 27.88 -1.15 -9.99
C GLY A 305 27.22 0.23 -10.19
N ALA A 306 25.91 0.35 -10.11
CA ALA A 306 25.24 1.63 -10.14
C ALA A 306 25.38 2.30 -8.77
N GLN A 307 25.96 3.51 -8.74
CA GLN A 307 25.90 4.36 -7.54
C GLN A 307 24.44 4.82 -7.35
N PRO A 308 23.90 4.73 -6.12
CA PRO A 308 22.52 5.13 -5.82
C PRO A 308 22.34 6.64 -5.89
#